data_0c3157e5fec85b935c47edd1607e79fe
#
_entry.id   0c3157e5fec85b935c47edd1607e79fe
#
_cell.length_a   1.000
_cell.length_b   1.000
_cell.length_c   1.000
_cell.angle_alpha   90.00
_cell.angle_beta   90.00
_cell.angle_gamma   90.00
#
_symmetry.space_group_name_H-M   'P 1'
#
loop_
_entity.id
_entity.type
_entity.pdbx_description
1 polymer ?
#
loop_
_entity_poly.entity_id
_entity_poly.type
_entity_poly.pdbx_seq_one_letter_code
_entity_poly.pdbx_strand_id
1 'polypeptide(L)'
;MQRIFTALFLCCLFFPNLSLADNPLLIFSGDLRGEIQPCGCAEEGDMGGLPRRLTYFKQQQSQHANLFYLDLGNNFPEPSGQGDLKIKLIQSSLKKLRPQAVLVGPNEWQNGLHVLDPEIPYLLSNQSPKLNFL
;
A
#
# COMPACT_ATOMS: atom_id res chain seq x y z
N MET A 1 35.88 -18.47 -43.19
CA MET A 1 34.51 -17.91 -43.07
C MET A 1 33.70 -18.60 -41.97
N GLN A 2 33.71 -19.93 -41.86
CA GLN A 2 32.92 -20.71 -40.89
C GLN A 2 33.23 -20.39 -39.38
N ARG A 3 34.52 -20.10 -39.05
CA ARG A 3 34.95 -19.77 -37.68
C ARG A 3 34.45 -18.38 -37.19
N ILE A 4 34.21 -17.46 -38.12
CA ILE A 4 33.71 -16.11 -37.78
C ILE A 4 32.20 -16.20 -37.49
N PHE A 5 31.44 -17.02 -38.19
CA PHE A 5 30.01 -17.22 -37.93
C PHE A 5 29.75 -17.91 -36.60
N THR A 6 30.60 -18.88 -36.20
CA THR A 6 30.46 -19.53 -34.88
C THR A 6 30.78 -18.57 -33.74
N ALA A 7 31.76 -17.70 -33.87
CA ALA A 7 32.09 -16.70 -32.88
C ALA A 7 31.00 -15.62 -32.71
N LEU A 8 30.39 -15.20 -33.85
CA LEU A 8 29.27 -14.25 -33.81
C LEU A 8 28.01 -14.85 -33.15
N PHE A 9 27.72 -16.12 -33.43
CA PHE A 9 26.59 -16.84 -32.83
C PHE A 9 26.76 -17.06 -31.33
N LEU A 10 27.99 -17.37 -30.87
CA LEU A 10 28.31 -17.51 -29.46
C LEU A 10 28.19 -16.17 -28.70
N CYS A 11 28.54 -15.07 -29.35
CA CYS A 11 28.43 -13.74 -28.77
C CYS A 11 26.96 -13.33 -28.50
N CYS A 12 26.03 -13.71 -29.37
CA CYS A 12 24.60 -13.45 -29.20
C CYS A 12 23.97 -14.22 -28.04
N LEU A 13 24.55 -15.35 -27.62
CA LEU A 13 24.06 -16.13 -26.47
C LEU A 13 24.47 -15.54 -25.12
N PHE A 14 25.43 -14.63 -25.09
CA PHE A 14 25.94 -13.98 -23.89
C PHE A 14 25.39 -12.56 -23.68
N PHE A 15 24.52 -12.04 -24.55
CA PHE A 15 23.81 -10.82 -24.20
C PHE A 15 22.76 -11.17 -23.15
N PRO A 16 22.95 -10.77 -21.86
CA PRO A 16 21.88 -10.87 -20.87
C PRO A 16 20.71 -10.08 -21.45
N ASN A 17 19.53 -10.70 -21.44
CA ASN A 17 18.30 -9.96 -21.72
C ASN A 17 18.36 -8.66 -20.93
N LEU A 18 18.52 -7.52 -21.62
CA LEU A 18 18.26 -6.22 -20.99
C LEU A 18 16.76 -6.26 -20.64
N SER A 19 16.49 -6.72 -19.44
CA SER A 19 15.18 -6.58 -18.85
C SER A 19 14.92 -5.08 -18.80
N LEU A 20 14.04 -4.60 -19.66
CA LEU A 20 13.52 -3.25 -19.53
C LEU A 20 13.02 -3.13 -18.09
N ALA A 21 13.68 -2.30 -17.30
CA ALA A 21 13.30 -2.10 -15.92
C ALA A 21 11.82 -1.70 -15.91
N ASP A 22 10.99 -2.56 -15.33
CA ASP A 22 9.57 -2.28 -15.20
C ASP A 22 9.45 -0.99 -14.34
N ASN A 23 8.78 0.01 -14.89
CA ASN A 23 8.65 1.30 -14.21
C ASN A 23 7.94 1.09 -12.87
N PRO A 24 8.51 1.59 -11.76
CA PRO A 24 7.88 1.42 -10.47
C PRO A 24 6.51 2.15 -10.44
N LEU A 25 5.49 1.46 -9.97
CA LEU A 25 4.18 2.03 -9.72
C LEU A 25 4.10 2.46 -8.26
N LEU A 26 3.87 3.74 -8.01
CA LEU A 26 3.66 4.28 -6.67
C LEU A 26 2.17 4.59 -6.48
N ILE A 27 1.56 3.95 -5.48
CA ILE A 27 0.16 4.16 -5.13
C ILE A 27 0.08 4.81 -3.75
N PHE A 28 -0.77 5.82 -3.65
CA PHE A 28 -1.11 6.47 -2.38
C PHE A 28 -2.57 6.25 -2.04
N SER A 29 -2.88 6.07 -0.76
CA SER A 29 -4.23 6.14 -0.23
C SER A 29 -4.21 6.73 1.17
N GLY A 30 -5.38 7.00 1.76
CA GLY A 30 -5.51 7.54 3.10
C GLY A 30 -6.88 8.16 3.31
N ASP A 31 -7.04 8.86 4.43
CA ASP A 31 -8.22 9.64 4.79
C ASP A 31 -9.54 8.87 4.74
N LEU A 32 -9.49 7.60 5.20
CA LEU A 32 -10.68 6.73 5.21
C LEU A 32 -11.70 7.14 6.27
N ARG A 33 -11.25 7.72 7.40
CA ARG A 33 -12.08 8.21 8.52
C ARG A 33 -13.12 7.21 9.02
N GLY A 34 -12.78 5.93 9.00
CA GLY A 34 -13.70 4.87 9.42
C GLY A 34 -14.77 4.50 8.39
N GLU A 35 -14.73 5.05 7.17
CA GLU A 35 -15.66 4.70 6.09
C GLU A 35 -15.24 3.38 5.44
N ILE A 36 -15.90 2.30 5.87
CA ILE A 36 -15.57 0.94 5.43
C ILE A 36 -16.26 0.61 4.10
N GLN A 37 -17.51 1.06 3.98
CA GLN A 37 -18.33 0.84 2.79
C GLN A 37 -18.20 2.00 1.80
N PRO A 38 -18.48 1.78 0.53
CA PRO A 38 -18.61 2.87 -0.42
C PRO A 38 -19.64 3.89 0.06
N CYS A 39 -19.33 5.18 -0.04
CA CYS A 39 -20.22 6.26 0.33
C CYS A 39 -20.76 6.93 -0.94
N GLY A 40 -22.07 6.87 -1.13
CA GLY A 40 -22.77 7.50 -2.25
C GLY A 40 -24.25 7.17 -2.22
N CYS A 41 -25.10 8.19 -2.44
CA CYS A 41 -26.55 8.02 -2.52
C CYS A 41 -27.05 7.62 -3.92
N ALA A 42 -26.16 7.58 -4.91
CA ALA A 42 -26.44 7.18 -6.29
C ALA A 42 -25.30 6.31 -6.81
N GLU A 43 -25.62 5.33 -7.68
CA GLU A 43 -24.64 4.41 -8.26
C GLU A 43 -23.47 5.13 -8.95
N GLU A 44 -23.73 6.29 -9.57
CA GLU A 44 -22.74 7.10 -10.26
C GLU A 44 -21.83 7.92 -9.32
N GLY A 45 -22.27 8.15 -8.07
CA GLY A 45 -21.53 8.91 -7.05
C GLY A 45 -20.87 8.04 -5.99
N ASP A 46 -20.99 6.73 -6.10
CA ASP A 46 -20.53 5.79 -5.09
C ASP A 46 -19.00 5.59 -5.18
N MET A 47 -18.25 6.24 -4.28
CA MET A 47 -16.79 6.21 -4.27
C MET A 47 -16.23 5.57 -3.00
N GLY A 48 -14.97 5.09 -3.08
CA GLY A 48 -14.21 4.59 -1.94
C GLY A 48 -14.62 3.20 -1.47
N GLY A 49 -14.41 2.96 -0.17
CA GLY A 49 -14.66 1.69 0.50
C GLY A 49 -13.49 0.70 0.46
N LEU A 50 -13.30 -0.02 1.57
CA LEU A 50 -12.21 -1.00 1.70
C LEU A 50 -12.29 -2.15 0.68
N PRO A 51 -13.46 -2.72 0.33
CA PRO A 51 -13.52 -3.80 -0.65
C PRO A 51 -13.02 -3.39 -2.03
N ARG A 52 -13.38 -2.20 -2.50
CA ARG A 52 -12.91 -1.67 -3.80
C ARG A 52 -11.41 -1.41 -3.77
N ARG A 53 -10.91 -0.82 -2.68
CA ARG A 53 -9.47 -0.61 -2.47
C ARG A 53 -8.71 -1.93 -2.58
N LEU A 54 -9.14 -2.97 -1.87
CA LEU A 54 -8.53 -4.30 -1.91
C LEU A 54 -8.55 -4.93 -3.31
N THR A 55 -9.65 -4.80 -4.04
CA THR A 55 -9.78 -5.32 -5.41
C THR A 55 -8.83 -4.59 -6.35
N TYR A 56 -8.81 -3.27 -6.31
CA TYR A 56 -7.90 -2.45 -7.11
C TYR A 56 -6.43 -2.81 -6.86
N PHE A 57 -6.04 -2.91 -5.58
CA PHE A 57 -4.67 -3.29 -5.22
C PHE A 57 -4.27 -4.66 -5.74
N LYS A 58 -5.13 -5.67 -5.58
CA LYS A 58 -4.85 -7.01 -6.12
C LYS A 58 -4.62 -6.99 -7.63
N GLN A 59 -5.43 -6.21 -8.34
CA GLN A 59 -5.27 -6.04 -9.78
C GLN A 59 -3.94 -5.37 -10.11
N GLN A 60 -3.58 -4.28 -9.43
CA GLN A 60 -2.31 -3.60 -9.67
C GLN A 60 -1.10 -4.47 -9.32
N GLN A 61 -1.15 -5.23 -8.22
CA GLN A 61 -0.10 -6.17 -7.83
C GLN A 61 0.11 -7.28 -8.84
N SER A 62 -0.94 -7.71 -9.57
CA SER A 62 -0.81 -8.72 -10.62
C SER A 62 -0.20 -8.17 -11.91
N GLN A 63 -0.24 -6.86 -12.11
CA GLN A 63 0.23 -6.18 -13.33
C GLN A 63 1.60 -5.53 -13.19
N HIS A 64 2.00 -5.19 -11.95
CA HIS A 64 3.21 -4.43 -11.66
C HIS A 64 4.07 -5.16 -10.61
N ALA A 65 5.21 -5.69 -11.06
CA ALA A 65 6.16 -6.37 -10.17
C ALA A 65 6.79 -5.42 -9.15
N ASN A 66 6.99 -4.14 -9.54
CA ASN A 66 7.59 -3.09 -8.72
C ASN A 66 6.52 -2.10 -8.23
N LEU A 67 5.57 -2.58 -7.44
CA LEU A 67 4.54 -1.73 -6.84
C LEU A 67 4.94 -1.29 -5.44
N PHE A 68 4.89 0.03 -5.20
CA PHE A 68 5.05 0.66 -3.89
C PHE A 68 3.73 1.26 -3.43
N TYR A 69 3.32 0.90 -2.22
CA TYR A 69 2.11 1.43 -1.61
C TYR A 69 2.42 2.20 -0.33
N LEU A 70 2.02 3.46 -0.29
CA LEU A 70 2.09 4.31 0.89
C LEU A 70 0.68 4.71 1.33
N ASP A 71 0.35 4.48 2.59
CA ASP A 71 -0.91 4.96 3.16
C ASP A 71 -0.64 6.24 3.96
N LEU A 72 -1.39 7.29 3.62
CA LEU A 72 -1.20 8.63 4.19
C LEU A 72 -1.90 8.81 5.55
N GLY A 73 -2.48 7.73 6.09
CA GLY A 73 -3.12 7.74 7.40
C GLY A 73 -4.50 8.38 7.43
N ASN A 74 -4.92 8.75 8.62
CA ASN A 74 -6.25 9.27 8.91
C ASN A 74 -7.37 8.29 8.52
N ASN A 75 -7.12 6.99 8.74
CA ASN A 75 -8.02 5.92 8.35
C ASN A 75 -9.03 5.56 9.46
N PHE A 76 -8.69 5.83 10.72
CA PHE A 76 -9.54 5.45 11.83
C PHE A 76 -10.77 6.35 11.92
N PRO A 77 -11.89 5.85 12.49
CA PRO A 77 -13.01 6.69 12.85
C PRO A 77 -12.63 7.64 13.98
N GLU A 78 -13.44 8.64 14.23
CA GLU A 78 -13.39 9.37 15.49
C GLU A 78 -13.63 8.42 16.68
N PRO A 79 -13.02 8.66 17.85
CA PRO A 79 -13.18 7.81 19.02
C PRO A 79 -14.66 7.63 19.40
N SER A 80 -15.12 6.38 19.44
CA SER A 80 -16.49 6.02 19.80
C SER A 80 -16.59 4.54 20.19
N GLY A 81 -17.65 4.17 20.91
CA GLY A 81 -17.83 2.78 21.33
C GLY A 81 -17.96 1.75 20.21
N GLN A 82 -18.31 2.17 18.98
CA GLN A 82 -18.30 1.30 17.78
C GLN A 82 -16.99 1.41 16.99
N GLY A 83 -16.14 2.38 17.35
CA GLY A 83 -14.88 2.66 16.65
C GLY A 83 -13.92 1.49 16.66
N ASP A 84 -13.83 0.78 17.79
CA ASP A 84 -12.89 -0.32 17.98
C ASP A 84 -13.05 -1.46 16.95
N LEU A 85 -14.28 -1.80 16.58
CA LEU A 85 -14.54 -2.81 15.55
C LEU A 85 -14.10 -2.32 14.17
N LYS A 86 -14.37 -1.06 13.86
CA LYS A 86 -13.94 -0.43 12.62
C LYS A 86 -12.40 -0.38 12.53
N ILE A 87 -11.72 0.00 13.61
CA ILE A 87 -10.26 0.03 13.71
C ILE A 87 -9.68 -1.35 13.41
N LYS A 88 -10.18 -2.41 14.06
CA LYS A 88 -9.73 -3.79 13.81
C LYS A 88 -9.89 -4.21 12.35
N LEU A 89 -11.02 -3.86 11.74
CA LEU A 89 -11.27 -4.19 10.34
C LEU A 89 -10.35 -3.43 9.38
N ILE A 90 -10.12 -2.14 9.65
CA ILE A 90 -9.20 -1.29 8.88
C ILE A 90 -7.78 -1.85 8.97
N GLN A 91 -7.28 -2.14 10.16
CA GLN A 91 -5.95 -2.71 10.36
C GLN A 91 -5.81 -4.09 9.68
N SER A 92 -6.83 -4.95 9.79
CA SER A 92 -6.84 -6.23 9.07
C SER A 92 -6.75 -6.05 7.55
N SER A 93 -7.36 -5.00 7.03
CA SER A 93 -7.30 -4.65 5.60
C SER A 93 -5.93 -4.11 5.21
N LEU A 94 -5.33 -3.24 6.03
CA LEU A 94 -3.97 -2.74 5.83
C LEU A 94 -2.95 -3.88 5.83
N LYS A 95 -3.06 -4.86 6.73
CA LYS A 95 -2.19 -6.05 6.72
C LYS A 95 -2.30 -6.85 5.42
N LYS A 96 -3.50 -6.94 4.82
CA LYS A 96 -3.69 -7.60 3.52
C LYS A 96 -3.12 -6.80 2.35
N LEU A 97 -3.19 -5.48 2.43
CA LEU A 97 -2.68 -4.55 1.42
C LEU A 97 -1.14 -4.44 1.45
N ARG A 98 -0.51 -4.71 2.59
CA ARG A 98 0.94 -4.68 2.81
C ARG A 98 1.59 -3.36 2.37
N PRO A 99 1.17 -2.22 2.91
CA PRO A 99 1.83 -0.94 2.62
C PRO A 99 3.28 -0.96 3.08
N GLN A 100 4.16 -0.25 2.39
CA GLN A 100 5.54 -0.03 2.82
C GLN A 100 5.61 0.94 4.00
N ALA A 101 4.63 1.84 4.11
CA ALA A 101 4.47 2.71 5.27
C ALA A 101 3.01 3.17 5.41
N VAL A 102 2.60 3.40 6.65
CA VAL A 102 1.31 4.00 7.02
C VAL A 102 1.60 5.20 7.91
N LEU A 103 1.23 6.39 7.48
CA LEU A 103 1.36 7.58 8.34
C LEU A 103 0.31 7.55 9.45
N VAL A 104 0.71 7.99 10.63
CA VAL A 104 -0.20 8.21 11.74
C VAL A 104 -0.87 9.57 11.55
N GLY A 105 -2.14 9.56 11.21
CA GLY A 105 -2.95 10.76 11.03
C GLY A 105 -3.64 11.22 12.31
N PRO A 106 -4.44 12.31 12.22
CA PRO A 106 -5.14 12.86 13.38
C PRO A 106 -6.06 11.85 14.09
N ASN A 107 -6.78 11.02 13.34
CA ASN A 107 -7.71 10.06 13.94
C ASN A 107 -6.98 8.89 14.61
N GLU A 108 -5.88 8.39 14.04
CA GLU A 108 -5.02 7.41 14.71
C GLU A 108 -4.49 7.99 16.02
N TRP A 109 -4.04 9.26 16.00
CA TRP A 109 -3.53 9.94 17.18
C TRP A 109 -4.59 10.11 18.28
N GLN A 110 -5.81 10.50 17.90
CA GLN A 110 -6.94 10.67 18.85
C GLN A 110 -7.38 9.36 19.49
N ASN A 111 -7.31 8.24 18.77
CA ASN A 111 -7.61 6.91 19.32
C ASN A 111 -6.48 6.39 20.21
N GLY A 112 -5.30 6.99 20.15
CA GLY A 112 -4.12 6.64 20.93
C GLY A 112 -3.22 5.61 20.25
N LEU A 113 -1.90 5.78 20.41
CA LEU A 113 -0.91 4.92 19.76
C LEU A 113 -0.96 3.46 20.24
N HIS A 114 -1.54 3.20 21.41
CA HIS A 114 -1.69 1.85 21.97
C HIS A 114 -2.66 0.95 21.19
N VAL A 115 -3.52 1.54 20.33
CA VAL A 115 -4.43 0.75 19.48
C VAL A 115 -3.81 0.34 18.14
N LEU A 116 -2.62 0.85 17.82
CA LEU A 116 -1.93 0.53 16.58
C LEU A 116 -1.41 -0.91 16.62
N ASP A 117 -1.68 -1.65 15.54
CA ASP A 117 -1.17 -3.01 15.37
C ASP A 117 0.34 -2.96 15.02
N PRO A 118 1.23 -3.55 15.83
CA PRO A 118 2.67 -3.48 15.61
C PRO A 118 3.16 -4.20 14.34
N GLU A 119 2.32 -5.02 13.72
CA GLU A 119 2.64 -5.67 12.44
C GLU A 119 2.48 -4.72 11.24
N ILE A 120 1.89 -3.54 11.43
CA ILE A 120 1.72 -2.54 10.39
C ILE A 120 2.83 -1.50 10.50
N PRO A 121 3.52 -1.16 9.40
CA PRO A 121 4.64 -0.23 9.41
C PRO A 121 4.18 1.22 9.58
N TYR A 122 3.71 1.57 10.77
CA TYR A 122 3.29 2.93 11.09
C TYR A 122 4.48 3.88 11.21
N LEU A 123 4.33 5.08 10.65
CA LEU A 123 5.31 6.17 10.72
C LEU A 123 4.71 7.43 11.34
N LEU A 124 5.44 8.03 12.26
CA LEU A 124 5.16 9.33 12.84
C LEU A 124 6.02 10.38 12.13
N SER A 125 5.44 11.14 11.22
CA SER A 125 6.18 12.04 10.32
C SER A 125 6.85 13.25 11.00
N ASN A 126 6.38 13.61 12.20
CA ASN A 126 6.85 14.78 12.97
C ASN A 126 7.68 14.42 14.21
N GLN A 127 8.08 13.16 14.34
CA GLN A 127 8.93 12.72 15.44
C GLN A 127 10.38 12.56 14.98
N SER A 128 11.33 12.90 15.88
CA SER A 128 12.77 12.74 15.64
C SER A 128 13.10 11.27 15.31
N PRO A 129 14.07 11.01 14.41
CA PRO A 129 14.43 9.65 13.95
C PRO A 129 14.93 8.68 15.03
N LYS A 130 14.81 9.03 16.30
CA LYS A 130 15.11 8.16 17.44
C LYS A 130 13.94 7.28 17.92
N LEU A 131 12.75 7.37 17.34
CA LEU A 131 11.72 6.39 17.63
C LEU A 131 12.01 5.12 16.84
N ASN A 132 12.53 4.13 17.56
CA ASN A 132 12.48 2.75 17.15
C ASN A 132 11.01 2.40 16.87
N PHE A 133 10.75 1.76 15.76
CA PHE A 133 9.45 1.18 15.45
C PHE A 133 8.94 0.43 16.68
N LEU A 134 7.76 0.82 17.14
CA LEU A 134 7.05 0.13 18.21
C LEU A 134 6.60 -1.22 17.71
#